data_1716f46f3a565b68d9938abc2c8cf021
#
_entry.id   1716f46f3a565b68d9938abc2c8cf021
#
_cell.length_a   1.000
_cell.length_b   1.000
_cell.length_c   1.000
_cell.angle_alpha   90.00
_cell.angle_beta   90.00
_cell.angle_gamma   90.00
#
_symmetry.space_group_name_H-M   'P 1'
#
loop_
_entity.id
_entity.type
_entity.pdbx_description
1 polymer ?
#
loop_
_entity_poly.entity_id
_entity_poly.type
_entity_poly.pdbx_seq_one_letter_code
_entity_poly.pdbx_strand_id
1 'polypeptide(L)' 'MKYEVEVKFYAYKDNKKMELYKRYFSIEADDAKHAVMAVHNILSVMEFHNFEILDVKEI' A
#
# COMPACT_ATOMS: atom_id res chain seq x y z
N MET A 1 6.62 2.19 16.83
CA MET A 1 5.93 3.39 16.35
C MET A 1 4.84 2.95 15.40
N LYS A 2 3.74 3.67 15.38
CA LYS A 2 2.61 3.32 14.51
C LYS A 2 2.60 4.24 13.28
N TYR A 3 2.41 3.65 12.10
CA TYR A 3 2.37 4.37 10.84
C TYR A 3 1.06 4.10 10.12
N GLU A 4 0.57 5.11 9.41
CA GLU A 4 -0.54 4.97 8.48
C GLU A 4 0.02 5.01 7.07
N VAL A 5 -0.25 3.95 6.31
CA VAL A 5 0.25 3.80 4.94
C VAL A 5 -0.94 3.89 3.98
N GLU A 6 -0.91 4.88 3.12
CA GLU A 6 -1.96 5.07 2.11
C GLU A 6 -1.57 4.34 0.83
N VAL A 7 -2.46 3.47 0.35
CA VAL A 7 -2.23 2.63 -0.83
C VAL A 7 -3.35 2.82 -1.82
N LYS A 8 -2.99 3.05 -3.08
CA LYS A 8 -3.94 3.14 -4.18
C LYS A 8 -3.87 1.86 -5.00
N PHE A 9 -5.04 1.26 -5.27
CA PHE A 9 -5.16 0.07 -6.09
C PHE A 9 -5.68 0.44 -7.47
N TYR A 10 -5.19 -0.28 -8.47
CA TYR A 10 -5.59 -0.03 -9.85
C TYR A 10 -5.66 -1.34 -10.63
N ALA A 11 -6.26 -1.29 -11.81
CA ALA A 11 -6.31 -2.39 -12.75
C ALA A 11 -6.04 -1.86 -14.16
N TYR A 12 -5.68 -2.77 -15.07
CA TYR A 12 -5.53 -2.43 -16.48
C TYR A 12 -6.68 -3.03 -17.26
N LYS A 13 -7.28 -2.22 -18.13
CA LYS A 13 -8.30 -2.68 -19.06
C LYS A 13 -8.03 -2.02 -20.41
N ASP A 14 -7.92 -2.84 -21.45
CA ASP A 14 -7.61 -2.37 -22.82
C ASP A 14 -6.34 -1.50 -22.84
N ASN A 15 -5.30 -1.93 -22.11
CA ASN A 15 -4.02 -1.24 -21.94
C ASN A 15 -4.14 0.13 -21.26
N LYS A 16 -5.25 0.41 -20.60
CA LYS A 16 -5.45 1.65 -19.85
C LYS A 16 -5.48 1.35 -18.36
N LYS A 17 -4.78 2.19 -17.60
CA LYS A 17 -4.76 2.12 -16.15
C LYS A 17 -6.06 2.70 -15.59
N MET A 18 -6.74 1.92 -14.76
CA MET A 18 -7.97 2.33 -14.07
C MET A 18 -7.72 2.35 -12.57
N GLU A 19 -7.95 3.49 -11.94
CA GLU A 19 -7.90 3.58 -10.48
C GLU A 19 -9.17 2.95 -9.90
N LEU A 20 -8.99 2.06 -8.92
CA LEU A 20 -10.10 1.36 -8.29
C LEU A 20 -10.50 2.03 -6.97
N TYR A 21 -9.59 2.02 -5.99
CA TYR A 21 -9.87 2.57 -4.67
C TYR A 21 -8.57 2.78 -3.91
N LYS A 22 -8.67 3.47 -2.78
CA LYS A 22 -7.56 3.65 -1.83
C LYS A 22 -7.88 2.93 -0.53
N ARG A 23 -6.84 2.46 0.14
CA ARG A 23 -6.94 1.89 1.48
C ARG A 23 -5.83 2.44 2.37
N TYR A 24 -6.10 2.43 3.67
CA TYR A 24 -5.14 2.86 4.67
C TYR A 24 -4.82 1.68 5.57
N PHE A 25 -3.53 1.45 5.78
CA PHE A 25 -3.05 0.37 6.65
C PHE A 25 -2.38 0.98 7.87
N SER A 26 -2.79 0.53 9.06
CA SER A 26 -2.09 0.89 10.30
C SER A 26 -1.05 -0.18 10.58
N ILE A 27 0.21 0.21 10.61
CA ILE A 27 1.34 -0.71 10.73
C ILE A 27 2.23 -0.29 11.90
N GLU A 28 2.51 -1.23 12.79
CA GLU A 28 3.51 -1.04 13.84
C GLU A 28 4.87 -1.39 13.25
N ALA A 29 5.81 -0.45 13.29
CA ALA A 29 7.15 -0.65 12.73
C ALA A 29 8.15 0.28 13.40
N ASP A 30 9.43 0.00 13.21
CA ASP A 30 10.51 0.81 13.78
C ASP A 30 10.67 2.14 13.05
N ASP A 31 10.41 2.16 11.76
CA ASP A 31 10.50 3.36 10.95
C ASP A 31 9.57 3.26 9.72
N ALA A 32 9.49 4.36 8.96
CA ALA A 32 8.61 4.43 7.80
C ALA A 32 8.98 3.40 6.73
N LYS A 33 10.26 3.16 6.52
CA LYS A 33 10.73 2.18 5.53
C LYS A 33 10.20 0.78 5.85
N HIS A 34 10.30 0.37 7.12
CA HIS A 34 9.81 -0.93 7.56
C HIS A 34 8.29 -1.03 7.47
N ALA A 35 7.59 0.08 7.71
CA ALA A 35 6.14 0.12 7.54
C ALA A 35 5.74 -0.15 6.08
N VAL A 36 6.42 0.49 5.13
CA VAL A 36 6.18 0.26 3.70
C VAL A 36 6.48 -1.18 3.31
N MET A 37 7.60 -1.73 3.79
CA MET A 37 7.98 -3.12 3.52
C MET A 37 6.92 -4.10 4.05
N ALA A 38 6.37 -3.82 5.23
CA ALA A 38 5.33 -4.65 5.81
C ALA A 38 4.08 -4.66 4.93
N VAL A 39 3.67 -3.50 4.40
CA VAL A 39 2.52 -3.40 3.51
C VAL A 39 2.77 -4.16 2.21
N HIS A 40 3.96 -4.02 1.62
CA HIS A 40 4.33 -4.79 0.42
C HIS A 40 4.22 -6.30 0.68
N ASN A 41 4.71 -6.76 1.83
CA ASN A 41 4.64 -8.18 2.18
C ASN A 41 3.20 -8.65 2.33
N ILE A 42 2.36 -7.86 3.02
CA ILE A 42 0.95 -8.20 3.20
C ILE A 42 0.25 -8.32 1.85
N LEU A 43 0.44 -7.35 0.98
CA LEU A 43 -0.22 -7.33 -0.33
C LEU A 43 0.31 -8.43 -1.24
N SER A 44 1.59 -8.77 -1.15
CA SER A 44 2.18 -9.88 -1.89
C SER A 44 1.57 -11.22 -1.48
N VAL A 45 1.40 -11.43 -0.17
CA VAL A 45 0.77 -12.66 0.35
C VAL A 45 -0.70 -12.75 -0.10
N MET A 46 -1.38 -11.62 -0.20
CA MET A 46 -2.77 -11.56 -0.68
C MET A 46 -2.87 -11.57 -2.21
N GLU A 47 -1.73 -11.66 -2.90
CA GLU A 47 -1.66 -11.71 -4.37
C GLU A 47 -2.15 -10.44 -5.06
N PHE A 48 -2.04 -9.29 -4.38
CA PHE A 48 -2.26 -8.00 -5.02
C PHE A 48 -0.95 -7.54 -5.65
N HIS A 49 -0.99 -7.18 -6.93
CA HIS A 49 0.20 -6.77 -7.68
C HIS A 49 0.10 -5.34 -8.23
N ASN A 50 -1.10 -4.82 -8.40
CA ASN A 50 -1.33 -3.51 -9.01
C ASN A 50 -1.69 -2.49 -7.93
N PHE A 51 -0.67 -1.92 -7.28
CA PHE A 51 -0.88 -0.93 -6.23
C PHE A 51 0.29 0.06 -6.19
N GLU A 52 0.03 1.23 -5.61
CA GLU A 52 1.04 2.25 -5.37
C GLU A 52 0.95 2.71 -3.92
N ILE A 53 2.11 2.84 -3.28
CA ILE A 53 2.19 3.47 -1.97
C ILE A 53 2.20 4.99 -2.21
N LEU A 54 1.20 5.69 -1.71
CA LEU A 54 1.05 7.11 -1.91
C LEU A 54 1.66 7.94 -0.78
N ASP A 55 1.53 7.47 0.44
CA ASP A 55 1.98 8.23 1.60
C ASP A 55 2.21 7.31 2.79
N VAL A 56 3.13 7.71 3.66
CA VAL A 56 3.43 7.03 4.92
C VAL A 56 3.61 8.12 5.96
N LYS A 57 2.82 8.05 7.02
CA LYS A 57 2.99 9.02 8.11
C LYS A 57 2.88 8.35 9.46
N GLU A 58 3.62 8.86 10.42
CA GLU A 58 3.55 8.41 11.80
C GLU A 58 2.28 8.95 12.46
N ILE A 59 1.61 8.08 13.21
CA ILE A 59 0.36 8.43 13.90
C ILE A 59 0.46 8.12 15.40
#